data_34075d8ec1ac490101887f69e72c9056
#
_entry.id   34075d8ec1ac490101887f69e72c9056
#
_cell.length_a   1.000
_cell.length_b   1.000
_cell.length_c   1.000
_cell.angle_alpha   90.00
_cell.angle_beta   90.00
_cell.angle_gamma   90.00
#
_symmetry.space_group_name_H-M   'P 1'
#
loop_
_entity.id
_entity.type
_entity.pdbx_description
1 polymer ?
#
loop_
_entity_poly.entity_id
_entity_poly.type
_entity_poly.pdbx_seq_one_letter_code
_entity_poly.pdbx_strand_id
1 'polypeptide(L)'
;MMHTWFEGKIRYEKVAENGMNKKVTESYLVDALSFTEAEARLIEEVTPFITGEFTVTDIKRANYSEIFPSDDEAADKWYKCKLYFITIDEKSGAEKKTATNILVQAAFLRDAVKKLDEGMKGTMTDYVIASIAETAIMDVYPYQAEAEVQPEFEEYDYEKLSAAARVCHRLGITGEDGRKCIGTEPIDVLNVHYGYGSGLKLIQQLINKGVLKRDGNYISIVDKPLEEFDWYIKKKEDDGKVE
;
A
#
# COMPACT_ATOMS: atom_id res chain seq x y z
N MET A 1 -14.55 -8.29 2.56
CA MET A 1 -14.79 -7.58 3.85
C MET A 1 -15.09 -6.13 3.52
N MET A 2 -15.99 -5.46 4.25
CA MET A 2 -16.30 -4.05 3.98
C MET A 2 -15.26 -3.18 4.71
N HIS A 3 -14.36 -2.58 3.97
CA HIS A 3 -13.43 -1.57 4.49
C HIS A 3 -14.16 -0.27 4.78
N THR A 4 -13.66 0.50 5.72
CA THR A 4 -14.25 1.78 6.13
C THR A 4 -13.16 2.83 6.22
N TRP A 5 -13.42 4.01 5.69
CA TRP A 5 -12.50 5.12 5.78
C TRP A 5 -12.52 5.77 7.15
N PHE A 6 -11.33 6.06 7.67
CA PHE A 6 -11.14 6.79 8.91
C PHE A 6 -10.27 8.02 8.66
N GLU A 7 -10.73 9.18 9.14
CA GLU A 7 -9.94 10.40 9.16
C GLU A 7 -9.26 10.52 10.52
N GLY A 8 -7.92 10.48 10.51
CA GLY A 8 -7.09 10.62 11.69
C GLY A 8 -6.37 11.97 11.71
N LYS A 9 -6.19 12.54 12.90
CA LYS A 9 -5.44 13.77 13.12
C LYS A 9 -4.16 13.49 13.89
N ILE A 10 -3.05 13.90 13.29
CA ILE A 10 -1.70 13.78 13.86
C ILE A 10 -1.25 15.16 14.31
N ARG A 11 -0.77 15.26 15.55
CA ARG A 11 -0.13 16.45 16.09
C ARG A 11 1.35 16.20 16.32
N TYR A 12 2.19 17.09 15.82
CA TYR A 12 3.63 17.07 16.00
C TYR A 12 4.24 18.46 15.99
N GLU A 13 5.55 18.58 16.28
CA GLU A 13 6.28 19.84 16.22
C GLU A 13 7.08 19.93 14.92
N LYS A 14 6.83 20.97 14.15
CA LYS A 14 7.55 21.28 12.92
C LYS A 14 8.39 22.53 13.11
N VAL A 15 9.62 22.51 12.65
CA VAL A 15 10.48 23.70 12.63
C VAL A 15 9.96 24.63 11.54
N ALA A 16 9.51 25.81 11.93
CA ALA A 16 9.08 26.85 11.00
C ALA A 16 10.30 27.53 10.34
N GLU A 17 10.07 28.26 9.26
CA GLU A 17 11.12 28.98 8.51
C GLU A 17 11.94 29.96 9.38
N ASN A 18 11.38 30.44 10.47
CA ASN A 18 12.05 31.30 11.46
C ASN A 18 12.86 30.51 12.51
N GLY A 19 13.02 29.20 12.37
CA GLY A 19 13.74 28.34 13.30
C GLY A 19 13.02 27.99 14.60
N MET A 20 11.78 28.46 14.79
CA MET A 20 10.99 28.12 15.97
C MET A 20 10.15 26.86 15.77
N ASN A 21 10.03 26.04 16.81
CA ASN A 21 9.13 24.89 16.80
C ASN A 21 7.67 25.35 16.86
N LYS A 22 6.88 24.91 15.91
CA LYS A 22 5.45 25.14 15.84
C LYS A 22 4.69 23.82 15.91
N LYS A 23 3.71 23.73 16.82
CA LYS A 23 2.78 22.59 16.85
C LYS A 23 1.83 22.70 15.68
N VAL A 24 1.82 21.66 14.86
CA VAL A 24 0.92 21.51 13.71
C VAL A 24 0.02 20.32 13.94
N THR A 25 -1.18 20.37 13.34
CA THR A 25 -2.11 19.24 13.33
C THR A 25 -2.50 19.02 11.88
N GLU A 26 -2.26 17.83 11.38
CA GLU A 26 -2.53 17.43 10.01
C GLU A 26 -3.53 16.29 10.01
N SER A 27 -4.40 16.24 9.00
CA SER A 27 -5.43 15.22 8.84
C SER A 27 -5.04 14.26 7.72
N TYR A 28 -5.22 12.98 7.96
CA TYR A 28 -4.95 11.91 7.01
C TYR A 28 -6.15 10.99 6.91
N LEU A 29 -6.32 10.34 5.77
CA LEU A 29 -7.38 9.37 5.58
C LEU A 29 -6.79 7.97 5.43
N VAL A 30 -7.27 7.03 6.20
CA VAL A 30 -6.81 5.64 6.18
C VAL A 30 -8.00 4.69 6.05
N ASP A 31 -7.85 3.66 5.24
CA ASP A 31 -8.82 2.56 5.14
C ASP A 31 -8.50 1.48 6.17
N ALA A 32 -9.47 1.08 7.00
CA ALA A 32 -9.29 0.07 8.03
C ALA A 32 -10.61 -0.63 8.37
N LEU A 33 -10.53 -1.75 9.09
CA LEU A 33 -11.69 -2.50 9.57
C LEU A 33 -12.17 -2.01 10.94
N SER A 34 -11.29 -1.38 11.73
CA SER A 34 -11.57 -0.91 13.09
C SER A 34 -10.81 0.38 13.43
N PHE A 35 -11.22 1.05 14.49
CA PHE A 35 -10.51 2.23 15.01
C PHE A 35 -9.08 1.91 15.46
N THR A 36 -8.88 0.75 16.11
CA THR A 36 -7.55 0.31 16.58
C THR A 36 -6.62 0.05 15.41
N GLU A 37 -7.11 -0.57 14.36
CA GLU A 37 -6.35 -0.79 13.13
C GLU A 37 -6.06 0.52 12.41
N ALA A 38 -7.05 1.42 12.33
CA ALA A 38 -6.86 2.74 11.75
C ALA A 38 -5.77 3.53 12.45
N GLU A 39 -5.71 3.48 13.79
CA GLU A 39 -4.65 4.12 14.57
C GLU A 39 -3.28 3.50 14.29
N ALA A 40 -3.18 2.17 14.31
CA ALA A 40 -1.93 1.46 14.06
C ALA A 40 -1.39 1.75 12.66
N ARG A 41 -2.23 1.64 11.64
CA ARG A 41 -1.86 1.94 10.25
C ARG A 41 -1.47 3.40 10.06
N LEU A 42 -2.24 4.33 10.64
CA LEU A 42 -1.93 5.74 10.55
C LEU A 42 -0.55 6.06 11.14
N ILE A 43 -0.19 5.45 12.28
CA ILE A 43 1.13 5.59 12.89
C ILE A 43 2.21 5.02 11.96
N GLU A 44 2.00 3.85 11.40
CA GLU A 44 2.93 3.19 10.49
C GLU A 44 3.18 4.02 9.22
N GLU A 45 2.12 4.49 8.57
CA GLU A 45 2.20 5.27 7.33
C GLU A 45 2.86 6.65 7.53
N VAL A 46 2.62 7.30 8.67
CA VAL A 46 3.12 8.66 8.91
C VAL A 46 4.53 8.67 9.50
N THR A 47 4.96 7.61 10.20
CA THR A 47 6.29 7.50 10.83
C THR A 47 7.46 7.85 9.89
N PRO A 48 7.50 7.43 8.61
CA PRO A 48 8.60 7.77 7.70
C PRO A 48 8.70 9.27 7.37
N PHE A 49 7.62 10.03 7.50
CA PHE A 49 7.51 11.42 7.06
C PHE A 49 7.66 12.44 8.19
N ILE A 50 7.48 12.04 9.44
CA ILE A 50 7.57 12.93 10.61
C ILE A 50 8.84 12.64 11.39
N THR A 51 9.72 13.64 11.47
CA THR A 51 10.91 13.58 12.32
C THR A 51 10.56 14.04 13.73
N GLY A 52 10.74 13.18 14.73
CA GLY A 52 10.46 13.48 16.15
C GLY A 52 9.20 12.81 16.65
N GLU A 53 8.75 13.23 17.84
CA GLU A 53 7.56 12.68 18.48
C GLU A 53 6.28 13.25 17.88
N PHE A 54 5.30 12.40 17.64
CA PHE A 54 3.97 12.79 17.24
C PHE A 54 2.89 12.06 18.04
N THR A 55 1.69 12.55 18.01
CA THR A 55 0.55 11.97 18.73
C THR A 55 -0.69 11.94 17.84
N VAL A 56 -1.37 10.83 17.80
CA VAL A 56 -2.71 10.72 17.22
C VAL A 56 -3.69 11.38 18.18
N THR A 57 -4.33 12.46 17.74
CA THR A 57 -5.20 13.27 18.61
C THR A 57 -6.69 13.00 18.43
N ASP A 58 -7.08 12.51 17.26
CA ASP A 58 -8.48 12.24 16.91
C ASP A 58 -8.54 11.19 15.80
N ILE A 59 -9.50 10.28 15.85
CA ILE A 59 -9.83 9.36 14.78
C ILE A 59 -11.36 9.28 14.68
N LYS A 60 -11.89 9.52 13.51
CA LYS A 60 -13.32 9.45 13.23
C LYS A 60 -13.59 8.68 11.93
N ARG A 61 -14.75 8.04 11.85
CA ARG A 61 -15.20 7.45 10.58
C ARG A 61 -15.45 8.56 9.56
N ALA A 62 -14.92 8.37 8.37
CA ALA A 62 -15.14 9.24 7.23
C ALA A 62 -16.14 8.59 6.28
N ASN A 63 -17.12 9.36 5.84
CA ASN A 63 -18.17 8.87 4.94
C ASN A 63 -17.84 9.29 3.50
N TYR A 64 -16.88 8.58 2.91
CA TYR A 64 -16.57 8.64 1.48
C TYR A 64 -16.96 7.31 0.84
N SER A 65 -17.71 7.35 -0.25
CA SER A 65 -18.10 6.16 -1.00
C SER A 65 -16.97 5.73 -1.95
N GLU A 66 -16.30 6.71 -2.53
CA GLU A 66 -15.21 6.49 -3.49
C GLU A 66 -14.12 7.54 -3.33
N ILE A 67 -12.92 7.19 -3.76
CA ILE A 67 -11.75 8.07 -3.76
C ILE A 67 -11.11 7.99 -5.15
N PHE A 68 -10.90 9.15 -5.76
CA PHE A 68 -10.25 9.28 -7.05
C PHE A 68 -8.86 9.92 -6.87
N PRO A 69 -7.80 9.10 -6.75
CA PRO A 69 -6.42 9.60 -6.67
C PRO A 69 -5.99 10.18 -8.01
N SER A 70 -4.90 10.93 -8.02
CA SER A 70 -4.29 11.50 -9.22
C SER A 70 -2.90 10.97 -9.45
N ASP A 71 -2.58 10.64 -10.72
CA ASP A 71 -1.22 10.33 -11.15
C ASP A 71 -0.40 11.60 -11.47
N ASP A 72 -1.03 12.77 -11.38
CA ASP A 72 -0.36 14.05 -11.60
C ASP A 72 0.38 14.48 -10.33
N GLU A 73 1.71 14.61 -10.40
CA GLU A 73 2.55 15.08 -9.29
C GLU A 73 2.18 16.47 -8.76
N ALA A 74 1.53 17.30 -9.58
CA ALA A 74 1.04 18.61 -9.17
C ALA A 74 -0.26 18.56 -8.34
N ALA A 75 -0.92 17.41 -8.28
CA ALA A 75 -2.18 17.25 -7.56
C ALA A 75 -1.93 17.01 -6.05
N ASP A 76 -1.67 18.08 -5.33
CA ASP A 76 -1.32 18.10 -3.90
C ASP A 76 -2.51 18.29 -2.95
N LYS A 77 -3.75 18.41 -3.49
CA LYS A 77 -4.94 18.73 -2.70
C LYS A 77 -6.04 17.71 -2.86
N TRP A 78 -6.81 17.54 -1.80
CA TRP A 78 -7.97 16.68 -1.76
C TRP A 78 -9.26 17.49 -1.68
N TYR A 79 -10.19 17.21 -2.59
CA TYR A 79 -11.50 17.88 -2.69
C TYR A 79 -12.61 16.92 -2.33
N LYS A 80 -13.45 17.31 -1.36
CA LYS A 80 -14.68 16.61 -1.02
C LYS A 80 -15.79 17.03 -1.98
N CYS A 81 -16.26 16.11 -2.79
CA CYS A 81 -17.36 16.28 -3.72
C CYS A 81 -18.62 15.66 -3.12
N LYS A 82 -19.62 16.47 -2.84
CA LYS A 82 -20.94 16.00 -2.40
C LYS A 82 -21.86 15.89 -3.60
N LEU A 83 -22.36 14.70 -3.86
CA LEU A 83 -23.29 14.40 -4.96
C LEU A 83 -24.66 14.01 -4.41
N TYR A 84 -25.69 14.25 -5.19
CA TYR A 84 -27.01 13.65 -5.00
C TYR A 84 -27.30 12.74 -6.18
N PHE A 85 -27.38 11.45 -5.94
CA PHE A 85 -27.92 10.51 -6.91
C PHE A 85 -29.45 10.60 -6.93
N ILE A 86 -30.02 10.68 -8.13
CA ILE A 86 -31.44 10.79 -8.36
C ILE A 86 -31.96 9.43 -8.80
N THR A 87 -32.81 8.83 -7.97
CA THR A 87 -33.46 7.57 -8.26
C THR A 87 -35.00 7.78 -8.23
N ILE A 88 -35.72 7.05 -9.08
CA ILE A 88 -37.18 7.09 -9.09
C ILE A 88 -37.68 5.90 -8.27
N ASP A 89 -38.52 6.17 -7.27
CA ASP A 89 -39.19 5.12 -6.51
C ASP A 89 -40.26 4.48 -7.40
N GLU A 90 -40.08 3.20 -7.72
CA GLU A 90 -40.96 2.47 -8.64
C GLU A 90 -42.44 2.39 -8.18
N LYS A 91 -42.72 2.54 -6.87
CA LYS A 91 -44.06 2.44 -6.31
C LYS A 91 -44.81 3.77 -6.32
N SER A 92 -44.11 4.84 -6.02
CA SER A 92 -44.66 6.19 -5.88
C SER A 92 -44.42 7.11 -7.08
N GLY A 93 -43.47 6.74 -7.97
CA GLY A 93 -43.02 7.62 -9.06
C GLY A 93 -42.29 8.87 -8.59
N ALA A 94 -41.97 8.97 -7.29
CA ALA A 94 -41.31 10.13 -6.71
C ALA A 94 -39.78 10.06 -6.89
N GLU A 95 -39.17 11.21 -7.16
CA GLU A 95 -37.71 11.32 -7.14
C GLU A 95 -37.14 11.21 -5.73
N LYS A 96 -36.20 10.29 -5.53
CA LYS A 96 -35.46 10.12 -4.28
C LYS A 96 -34.03 10.57 -4.51
N LYS A 97 -33.54 11.50 -3.67
CA LYS A 97 -32.17 11.99 -3.69
C LYS A 97 -31.34 11.33 -2.58
N THR A 98 -30.28 10.63 -2.96
CA THR A 98 -29.36 10.00 -2.01
C THR A 98 -28.04 10.77 -2.01
N ALA A 99 -27.64 11.30 -0.86
CA ALA A 99 -26.39 12.05 -0.72
C ALA A 99 -25.20 11.09 -0.64
N THR A 100 -24.18 11.36 -1.45
CA THR A 100 -22.93 10.61 -1.49
C THR A 100 -21.75 11.57 -1.49
N ASN A 101 -20.66 11.22 -0.80
CA ASN A 101 -19.45 12.01 -0.82
C ASN A 101 -18.36 11.21 -1.53
N ILE A 102 -17.67 11.87 -2.45
CA ILE A 102 -16.50 11.35 -3.16
C ILE A 102 -15.32 12.25 -2.83
N LEU A 103 -14.14 11.68 -2.65
CA LEU A 103 -12.91 12.42 -2.44
C LEU A 103 -12.08 12.37 -3.73
N VAL A 104 -11.65 13.53 -4.21
CA VAL A 104 -10.92 13.66 -5.49
C VAL A 104 -9.61 14.39 -5.24
N GLN A 105 -8.51 13.83 -5.73
CA GLN A 105 -7.19 14.48 -5.69
C GLN A 105 -6.98 15.33 -6.95
N ALA A 106 -6.60 16.59 -6.77
CA ALA A 106 -6.33 17.51 -7.87
C ALA A 106 -5.49 18.71 -7.41
N ALA A 107 -4.81 19.39 -8.35
CA ALA A 107 -4.08 20.62 -8.07
C ALA A 107 -5.03 21.82 -7.84
N PHE A 108 -6.11 21.90 -8.61
CA PHE A 108 -7.08 22.99 -8.56
C PHE A 108 -8.52 22.47 -8.60
N LEU A 109 -9.43 23.29 -8.08
CA LEU A 109 -10.86 22.98 -8.07
C LEU A 109 -11.41 22.60 -9.47
N ARG A 110 -10.94 23.26 -10.52
CA ARG A 110 -11.37 22.99 -11.90
C ARG A 110 -10.97 21.57 -12.35
N ASP A 111 -9.80 21.13 -11.94
CA ASP A 111 -9.30 19.79 -12.28
C ASP A 111 -10.01 18.74 -11.48
N ALA A 112 -10.38 19.06 -10.22
CA ALA A 112 -11.22 18.18 -9.39
C ALA A 112 -12.59 17.94 -10.04
N VAL A 113 -13.23 18.97 -10.64
CA VAL A 113 -14.50 18.81 -11.38
C VAL A 113 -14.31 17.89 -12.57
N LYS A 114 -13.29 18.10 -13.40
CA LYS A 114 -13.02 17.25 -14.58
C LYS A 114 -12.79 15.80 -14.18
N LYS A 115 -11.97 15.58 -13.15
CA LYS A 115 -11.65 14.24 -12.66
C LYS A 115 -12.86 13.54 -12.06
N LEU A 116 -13.71 14.29 -11.37
CA LEU A 116 -14.99 13.79 -10.90
C LEU A 116 -15.87 13.33 -12.06
N ASP A 117 -16.03 14.18 -13.10
CA ASP A 117 -16.82 13.85 -14.29
C ASP A 117 -16.24 12.64 -15.03
N GLU A 118 -14.93 12.50 -15.07
CA GLU A 118 -14.23 11.35 -15.66
C GLU A 118 -14.45 10.08 -14.87
N GLY A 119 -14.30 10.11 -13.56
CA GLY A 119 -14.54 8.96 -12.68
C GLY A 119 -15.99 8.52 -12.67
N MET A 120 -16.92 9.45 -12.87
CA MET A 120 -18.35 9.17 -12.93
C MET A 120 -18.82 8.69 -14.32
N LYS A 121 -17.94 8.68 -15.35
CA LYS A 121 -18.29 8.13 -16.66
C LYS A 121 -18.65 6.65 -16.55
N GLY A 122 -19.81 6.30 -17.06
CA GLY A 122 -20.33 4.92 -17.01
C GLY A 122 -21.28 4.64 -15.84
N THR A 123 -21.47 5.59 -14.94
CA THR A 123 -22.53 5.51 -13.93
C THR A 123 -23.90 5.63 -14.61
N MET A 124 -24.75 4.61 -14.44
CA MET A 124 -26.09 4.56 -15.05
C MET A 124 -27.12 5.46 -14.34
N THR A 125 -26.76 6.06 -13.21
CA THR A 125 -27.66 6.85 -12.37
C THR A 125 -27.38 8.34 -12.56
N ASP A 126 -28.41 9.13 -12.79
CA ASP A 126 -28.31 10.58 -12.83
C ASP A 126 -27.86 11.14 -11.48
N TYR A 127 -26.95 12.10 -11.53
CA TYR A 127 -26.45 12.76 -10.33
C TYR A 127 -26.36 14.29 -10.49
N VAL A 128 -26.39 14.97 -9.38
CA VAL A 128 -26.19 16.43 -9.31
C VAL A 128 -25.05 16.72 -8.33
N ILE A 129 -24.09 17.52 -8.75
CA ILE A 129 -23.02 18.02 -7.87
C ILE A 129 -23.60 19.08 -6.96
N ALA A 130 -23.67 18.80 -5.67
CA ALA A 130 -24.21 19.73 -4.68
C ALA A 130 -23.14 20.70 -4.18
N SER A 131 -21.90 20.22 -3.96
CA SER A 131 -20.77 21.06 -3.56
C SER A 131 -19.45 20.36 -3.82
N ILE A 132 -18.41 21.15 -4.07
CA ILE A 132 -17.02 20.71 -4.07
C ILE A 132 -16.24 21.66 -3.17
N ALA A 133 -15.51 21.12 -2.21
CA ALA A 133 -14.73 21.90 -1.26
C ALA A 133 -13.36 21.28 -1.02
N GLU A 134 -12.32 22.10 -0.94
CA GLU A 134 -10.99 21.67 -0.51
C GLU A 134 -11.04 21.17 0.92
N THR A 135 -10.34 20.10 1.22
CA THR A 135 -10.24 19.50 2.55
C THR A 135 -8.88 19.80 3.18
N ALA A 136 -8.76 19.56 4.49
CA ALA A 136 -7.49 19.62 5.19
C ALA A 136 -6.75 18.26 5.19
N ILE A 137 -7.21 17.30 4.39
CA ILE A 137 -6.57 15.99 4.27
C ILE A 137 -5.25 16.17 3.52
N MET A 138 -4.16 15.75 4.15
CA MET A 138 -2.82 15.82 3.58
C MET A 138 -2.58 14.66 2.63
N ASP A 139 -2.95 13.45 3.07
CA ASP A 139 -2.78 12.26 2.24
C ASP A 139 -3.82 11.18 2.57
N VAL A 140 -3.92 10.19 1.68
CA VAL A 140 -4.90 9.10 1.74
C VAL A 140 -4.16 7.76 1.58
N TYR A 141 -4.31 6.91 2.58
CA TYR A 141 -3.72 5.58 2.63
C TYR A 141 -4.80 4.51 2.44
N PRO A 142 -5.03 4.06 1.19
CA PRO A 142 -5.97 2.97 0.93
C PRO A 142 -5.47 1.69 1.62
N TYR A 143 -6.40 0.83 2.00
CA TYR A 143 -6.01 -0.51 2.39
C TYR A 143 -5.36 -1.18 1.17
N GLN A 144 -4.07 -1.21 1.19
CA GLN A 144 -3.38 -2.23 0.44
C GLN A 144 -3.69 -3.52 1.22
N ALA A 145 -4.77 -4.27 0.84
CA ALA A 145 -4.77 -5.70 1.07
C ALA A 145 -3.37 -6.09 0.70
N GLU A 146 -2.61 -6.78 1.63
CA GLU A 146 -1.29 -7.29 1.24
C GLU A 146 -1.49 -7.68 -0.20
N ALA A 147 -1.06 -6.82 -1.09
CA ALA A 147 -1.32 -7.04 -2.48
C ALA A 147 -0.74 -8.44 -2.61
N GLU A 148 -1.58 -9.42 -2.95
CA GLU A 148 -1.05 -10.44 -3.82
C GLU A 148 -0.31 -9.58 -4.81
N VAL A 149 1.00 -9.44 -4.58
CA VAL A 149 1.91 -8.79 -5.49
C VAL A 149 1.65 -9.58 -6.74
N GLN A 150 0.66 -9.09 -7.53
CA GLN A 150 0.59 -9.51 -8.92
C GLN A 150 1.99 -9.15 -9.35
N PRO A 151 2.82 -10.12 -9.67
CA PRO A 151 4.16 -9.79 -10.08
C PRO A 151 3.94 -8.83 -11.26
N GLU A 152 4.12 -7.51 -11.04
CA GLU A 152 4.73 -6.72 -12.08
C GLU A 152 5.77 -7.67 -12.60
N PHE A 153 5.79 -7.94 -13.89
CA PHE A 153 6.77 -8.81 -14.49
C PHE A 153 8.16 -8.25 -14.13
N GLU A 154 8.53 -8.40 -12.85
CA GLU A 154 9.91 -8.26 -12.43
C GLU A 154 10.58 -9.39 -13.19
N GLU A 155 11.35 -9.01 -14.17
CA GLU A 155 12.25 -9.89 -14.87
C GLU A 155 13.17 -10.43 -13.76
N TYR A 156 12.80 -11.63 -13.26
CA TYR A 156 13.54 -12.27 -12.18
C TYR A 156 14.92 -12.57 -12.72
N ASP A 157 15.93 -11.95 -12.13
CA ASP A 157 17.31 -12.34 -12.36
C ASP A 157 17.52 -13.71 -11.71
N TYR A 158 17.19 -14.75 -12.46
CA TYR A 158 17.25 -16.13 -11.98
C TYR A 158 18.66 -16.56 -11.57
N GLU A 159 19.69 -15.90 -12.07
CA GLU A 159 21.07 -16.15 -11.69
C GLU A 159 21.33 -15.65 -10.28
N LYS A 160 20.94 -14.40 -9.97
CA LYS A 160 20.99 -13.84 -8.61
C LYS A 160 20.10 -14.62 -7.66
N LEU A 161 18.90 -15.00 -8.09
CA LEU A 161 17.97 -15.77 -7.26
C LEU A 161 18.52 -17.15 -6.89
N SER A 162 19.15 -17.85 -7.86
CA SER A 162 19.81 -19.15 -7.62
C SER A 162 21.02 -19.02 -6.67
N ALA A 163 21.80 -17.93 -6.82
CA ALA A 163 22.91 -17.64 -5.92
C ALA A 163 22.42 -17.32 -4.50
N ALA A 164 21.36 -16.53 -4.38
CA ALA A 164 20.73 -16.19 -3.08
C ALA A 164 20.19 -17.44 -2.39
N ALA A 165 19.52 -18.33 -3.09
CA ALA A 165 19.04 -19.61 -2.55
C ALA A 165 20.20 -20.46 -1.99
N ARG A 166 21.31 -20.57 -2.73
CA ARG A 166 22.50 -21.28 -2.26
C ARG A 166 23.13 -20.65 -1.01
N VAL A 167 23.16 -19.32 -0.94
CA VAL A 167 23.61 -18.60 0.26
C VAL A 167 22.73 -18.92 1.46
N CYS A 168 21.41 -18.91 1.30
CA CYS A 168 20.46 -19.27 2.37
C CYS A 168 20.65 -20.71 2.82
N HIS A 169 20.79 -21.66 1.90
CA HIS A 169 21.04 -23.06 2.23
C HIS A 169 22.36 -23.27 2.96
N ARG A 170 23.40 -22.54 2.60
CA ARG A 170 24.73 -22.64 3.21
C ARG A 170 24.77 -22.05 4.61
N LEU A 171 24.17 -20.88 4.83
CA LEU A 171 24.18 -20.13 6.06
C LEU A 171 22.97 -20.39 6.96
N GLY A 172 22.05 -21.26 6.56
CA GLY A 172 20.91 -21.63 7.36
C GLY A 172 21.32 -22.42 8.62
N ILE A 173 20.69 -22.08 9.74
CA ILE A 173 20.93 -22.66 11.06
C ILE A 173 19.84 -23.69 11.34
N THR A 174 20.22 -24.89 11.71
CA THR A 174 19.26 -25.93 12.12
C THR A 174 18.88 -25.71 13.58
N GLY A 175 17.59 -25.45 13.83
CA GLY A 175 17.04 -25.32 15.17
C GLY A 175 16.91 -26.65 15.91
N GLU A 176 16.55 -26.60 17.19
CA GLU A 176 16.33 -27.79 18.03
C GLU A 176 15.18 -28.67 17.53
N ASP A 177 14.23 -28.07 16.79
CA ASP A 177 13.09 -28.74 16.12
C ASP A 177 13.46 -29.43 14.79
N GLY A 178 14.73 -29.39 14.40
CA GLY A 178 15.23 -29.94 13.15
C GLY A 178 14.96 -29.09 11.90
N ARG A 179 14.28 -27.95 12.04
CA ARG A 179 14.02 -27.03 10.92
C ARG A 179 15.25 -26.19 10.64
N LYS A 180 15.54 -25.99 9.36
CA LYS A 180 16.63 -25.12 8.93
C LYS A 180 16.07 -23.71 8.68
N CYS A 181 16.47 -22.75 9.52
CA CYS A 181 16.02 -21.36 9.45
C CYS A 181 17.15 -20.44 8.99
N ILE A 182 16.80 -19.28 8.41
CA ILE A 182 17.78 -18.25 8.09
C ILE A 182 17.72 -17.13 9.11
N GLY A 183 18.92 -16.63 9.50
CA GLY A 183 19.08 -15.41 10.30
C GLY A 183 19.32 -14.18 9.41
N THR A 184 19.97 -13.17 9.99
CA THR A 184 20.35 -11.94 9.28
C THR A 184 21.57 -12.12 8.38
N GLU A 185 22.45 -13.07 8.68
CA GLU A 185 23.73 -13.26 7.98
C GLU A 185 23.58 -13.48 6.45
N PRO A 186 22.61 -14.28 5.93
CA PRO A 186 22.37 -14.37 4.50
C PRO A 186 21.99 -13.04 3.86
N ILE A 187 21.21 -12.21 4.56
CA ILE A 187 20.79 -10.88 4.08
C ILE A 187 22.01 -9.97 3.95
N ASP A 188 22.89 -9.97 4.96
CA ASP A 188 24.10 -9.15 4.98
C ASP A 188 25.06 -9.55 3.86
N VAL A 189 25.26 -10.84 3.65
CA VAL A 189 26.10 -11.37 2.55
C VAL A 189 25.54 -10.95 1.19
N LEU A 190 24.24 -11.04 0.99
CA LEU A 190 23.59 -10.64 -0.26
C LEU A 190 23.64 -9.13 -0.46
N ASN A 191 23.51 -8.32 0.59
CA ASN A 191 23.66 -6.87 0.54
C ASN A 191 25.08 -6.44 0.15
N VAL A 192 26.10 -7.12 0.68
CA VAL A 192 27.50 -6.86 0.31
C VAL A 192 27.76 -7.18 -1.15
N HIS A 193 27.15 -8.25 -1.67
CA HIS A 193 27.43 -8.73 -3.03
C HIS A 193 26.62 -8.02 -4.11
N TYR A 194 25.37 -7.69 -3.83
CA TYR A 194 24.41 -7.14 -4.82
C TYR A 194 23.96 -5.70 -4.53
N GLY A 195 24.48 -5.09 -3.47
CA GLY A 195 24.13 -3.74 -3.03
C GLY A 195 23.10 -3.70 -1.90
N TYR A 196 23.09 -2.60 -1.17
CA TYR A 196 22.24 -2.39 -0.01
C TYR A 196 20.74 -2.54 -0.37
N GLY A 197 19.99 -3.27 0.43
CA GLY A 197 18.56 -3.57 0.21
C GLY A 197 18.29 -4.76 -0.70
N SER A 198 19.27 -5.22 -1.49
CA SER A 198 19.09 -6.37 -2.40
C SER A 198 18.87 -7.68 -1.65
N GLY A 199 19.46 -7.84 -0.45
CA GLY A 199 19.31 -9.05 0.35
C GLY A 199 17.87 -9.32 0.74
N LEU A 200 17.16 -8.33 1.27
CA LEU A 200 15.74 -8.47 1.64
C LEU A 200 14.86 -8.72 0.41
N LYS A 201 15.11 -8.03 -0.70
CA LYS A 201 14.38 -8.24 -1.96
C LYS A 201 14.55 -9.67 -2.47
N LEU A 202 15.76 -10.21 -2.50
CA LEU A 202 16.04 -11.58 -2.93
C LEU A 202 15.42 -12.61 -1.98
N ILE A 203 15.45 -12.40 -0.66
CA ILE A 203 14.78 -13.25 0.31
C ILE A 203 13.26 -13.27 0.07
N GLN A 204 12.64 -12.11 -0.17
CA GLN A 204 11.21 -12.05 -0.47
C GLN A 204 10.88 -12.77 -1.78
N GLN A 205 11.71 -12.62 -2.80
CA GLN A 205 11.55 -13.36 -4.07
C GLN A 205 11.66 -14.88 -3.88
N LEU A 206 12.58 -15.35 -3.02
CA LEU A 206 12.72 -16.78 -2.68
C LEU A 206 11.50 -17.31 -1.90
N ILE A 207 10.88 -16.48 -1.06
CA ILE A 207 9.61 -16.83 -0.38
C ILE A 207 8.50 -16.96 -1.44
N ASN A 208 8.38 -16.01 -2.35
CA ASN A 208 7.38 -16.04 -3.42
C ASN A 208 7.55 -17.24 -4.37
N LYS A 209 8.79 -17.71 -4.56
CA LYS A 209 9.12 -18.91 -5.35
C LYS A 209 9.03 -20.22 -4.54
N GLY A 210 8.65 -20.16 -3.28
CA GLY A 210 8.46 -21.33 -2.41
C GLY A 210 9.75 -22.02 -1.96
N VAL A 211 10.91 -21.39 -2.15
CA VAL A 211 12.22 -21.91 -1.66
C VAL A 211 12.37 -21.67 -0.17
N LEU A 212 11.83 -20.55 0.29
CA LEU A 212 11.75 -20.19 1.70
C LEU A 212 10.28 -20.07 2.13
N LYS A 213 10.01 -20.31 3.40
CA LYS A 213 8.69 -20.16 3.99
C LYS A 213 8.75 -19.29 5.23
N ARG A 214 7.84 -18.32 5.33
CA ARG A 214 7.71 -17.46 6.50
C ARG A 214 6.74 -18.10 7.49
N ASP A 215 7.22 -18.39 8.70
CA ASP A 215 6.44 -18.90 9.82
C ASP A 215 6.52 -17.90 11.00
N GLY A 216 5.64 -16.91 11.00
CA GLY A 216 5.67 -15.81 11.99
C GLY A 216 6.94 -14.97 11.86
N ASN A 217 7.76 -14.95 12.93
CA ASN A 217 9.01 -14.18 12.97
C ASN A 217 10.22 -14.93 12.39
N TYR A 218 10.03 -16.17 11.92
CA TYR A 218 11.11 -16.99 11.39
C TYR A 218 10.92 -17.24 9.90
N ILE A 219 12.04 -17.39 9.20
CA ILE A 219 12.05 -17.81 7.79
C ILE A 219 12.76 -19.16 7.75
N SER A 220 12.05 -20.19 7.33
CA SER A 220 12.57 -21.55 7.18
C SER A 220 12.90 -21.89 5.74
N ILE A 221 13.90 -22.74 5.54
CA ILE A 221 14.26 -23.28 4.24
C ILE A 221 13.37 -24.49 3.98
N VAL A 222 12.73 -24.53 2.82
CA VAL A 222 11.93 -25.69 2.41
C VAL A 222 12.89 -26.83 2.08
N ASP A 223 12.67 -28.00 2.68
CA ASP A 223 13.50 -29.20 2.47
C ASP A 223 13.18 -29.86 1.13
N LYS A 224 13.56 -29.14 0.05
CA LYS A 224 13.40 -29.56 -1.33
C LYS A 224 14.61 -29.10 -2.14
N PRO A 225 15.23 -29.99 -2.96
CA PRO A 225 16.34 -29.60 -3.83
C PRO A 225 15.94 -28.47 -4.79
N LEU A 226 16.87 -27.54 -5.05
CA LEU A 226 16.60 -26.39 -5.95
C LEU A 226 16.18 -26.84 -7.35
N GLU A 227 16.70 -27.97 -7.80
CA GLU A 227 16.44 -28.57 -9.10
C GLU A 227 14.99 -29.06 -9.29
N GLU A 228 14.23 -29.16 -8.20
CA GLU A 228 12.81 -29.58 -8.23
C GLU A 228 11.83 -28.40 -8.24
N PHE A 229 12.31 -27.15 -8.18
CA PHE A 229 11.45 -25.98 -8.28
C PHE A 229 11.18 -25.63 -9.76
N ASP A 230 9.91 -25.41 -10.11
CA ASP A 230 9.47 -25.15 -11.49
C ASP A 230 10.20 -23.99 -12.16
N TRP A 231 10.50 -22.93 -11.42
CA TRP A 231 11.22 -21.77 -11.93
C TRP A 231 12.70 -22.07 -12.25
N TYR A 232 13.31 -23.03 -11.53
CA TYR A 232 14.69 -23.45 -11.76
C TYR A 232 14.80 -24.37 -12.97
N ILE A 233 13.78 -25.19 -13.20
CA ILE A 233 13.68 -26.07 -14.39
C ILE A 233 13.52 -25.23 -15.66
N LYS A 234 12.63 -24.22 -15.64
CA LYS A 234 12.43 -23.30 -16.78
C LYS A 234 13.71 -22.56 -17.17
N LYS A 235 14.53 -22.14 -16.19
CA LYS A 235 15.83 -21.53 -16.46
C LYS A 235 16.75 -22.43 -17.29
N LYS A 236 16.84 -23.70 -16.94
CA LYS A 236 17.68 -24.66 -17.69
C LYS A 236 17.22 -24.89 -19.13
N GLU A 237 15.92 -24.81 -19.37
CA GLU A 237 15.35 -24.90 -20.72
C GLU A 237 15.63 -23.67 -21.57
N ASP A 238 15.65 -22.49 -20.97
CA ASP A 238 15.95 -21.22 -21.65
C ASP A 238 17.48 -21.07 -21.92
N ASP A 239 18.32 -21.45 -20.98
CA ASP A 239 19.79 -21.48 -21.15
C ASP A 239 20.22 -22.53 -22.21
N GLY A 240 19.43 -23.57 -22.43
CA GLY A 240 19.68 -24.61 -23.46
C GLY A 240 19.19 -24.24 -24.87
N LYS A 241 18.51 -23.11 -25.06
CA LYS A 241 18.03 -22.62 -26.36
C LYS A 241 18.94 -21.56 -27.00
N VAL A 242 20.08 -21.26 -26.38
CA VAL A 242 21.06 -20.23 -26.84
C VAL A 242 22.32 -20.95 -27.40
N GLU A 243 22.15 -22.01 -28.17
CA GLU A 243 23.19 -22.58 -29.05
C GLU A 243 22.75 -22.54 -30.53
#